data_18cd34a1120008321cac4f61fca44c48
#
_entry.id   18cd34a1120008321cac4f61fca44c48
#
_cell.length_a   1.000
_cell.length_b   1.000
_cell.length_c   1.000
_cell.angle_alpha   90.00
_cell.angle_beta   90.00
_cell.angle_gamma   90.00
#
_symmetry.space_group_name_H-M   'P 1'
#
loop_
_entity.id
_entity.type
_entity.pdbx_description
1 polymer ?
#
loop_
_entity_poly.entity_id
_entity_poly.type
_entity_poly.pdbx_seq_one_letter_code
_entity_poly.pdbx_strand_id
1 'polypeptide(L)'
;MKYITILSLSIVLFSCGVKVPVTNQLKEDYSLNEKNMKMVQFYSSQTIILTKSKTSGSQGAAADGTLVTSKNSEQDRIIIPSNTKCLFDSYGPNGEVLIRFEMGQGKTLKFAVRPTQVEGKYYLTANWKQDLGGEILYGNETYFATAESGTAYLMVVLKKLNKTKRKDRIVKGLKV
;
A
#
# COMPACT_ATOMS: atom_id res chain seq x y z
N MET A 1 -26.98 -4.12 -47.21
CA MET A 1 -26.78 -3.15 -46.13
C MET A 1 -27.04 -3.76 -44.73
N LYS A 2 -26.43 -4.92 -44.38
CA LYS A 2 -26.69 -5.60 -43.12
C LYS A 2 -25.45 -5.74 -42.19
N TYR A 3 -24.30 -5.16 -42.56
CA TYR A 3 -23.04 -5.35 -41.82
C TYR A 3 -22.49 -4.08 -41.16
N ILE A 4 -23.17 -2.93 -41.29
CA ILE A 4 -22.71 -1.65 -40.72
C ILE A 4 -23.11 -1.50 -39.22
N THR A 5 -24.11 -2.24 -38.77
CA THR A 5 -24.68 -2.09 -37.43
C THR A 5 -23.87 -2.79 -36.32
N ILE A 6 -22.95 -3.71 -36.65
CA ILE A 6 -22.20 -4.49 -35.65
C ILE A 6 -20.90 -3.79 -35.22
N LEU A 7 -20.38 -2.86 -36.00
CA LEU A 7 -19.10 -2.17 -35.67
C LEU A 7 -19.26 -1.03 -34.64
N SER A 8 -20.50 -0.59 -34.37
CA SER A 8 -20.75 0.54 -33.46
C SER A 8 -20.77 0.17 -31.95
N LEU A 9 -20.77 -1.10 -31.59
CA LEU A 9 -20.96 -1.53 -30.20
C LEU A 9 -19.66 -1.80 -29.42
N SER A 10 -18.51 -1.66 -30.07
CA SER A 10 -17.21 -2.07 -29.45
C SER A 10 -16.43 -0.94 -28.73
N ILE A 11 -16.94 0.28 -28.64
CA ILE A 11 -16.14 1.46 -28.19
C ILE A 11 -16.42 1.90 -26.75
N VAL A 12 -17.21 1.18 -25.95
CA VAL A 12 -17.75 1.74 -24.68
C VAL A 12 -17.03 1.30 -23.41
N LEU A 13 -15.89 0.62 -23.42
CA LEU A 13 -15.37 -0.01 -22.18
C LEU A 13 -14.02 0.46 -21.64
N PHE A 14 -13.49 1.62 -21.95
CA PHE A 14 -12.26 2.10 -21.29
C PHE A 14 -12.47 3.43 -20.55
N SER A 15 -13.38 3.47 -19.57
CA SER A 15 -13.36 4.52 -18.55
C SER A 15 -12.51 4.10 -17.34
N CYS A 16 -11.32 3.63 -17.57
CA CYS A 16 -10.36 3.38 -16.50
C CYS A 16 -9.81 4.74 -16.03
N GLY A 17 -10.26 5.21 -14.86
CA GLY A 17 -9.77 6.48 -14.31
C GLY A 17 -8.24 6.45 -14.14
N VAL A 18 -7.54 7.50 -14.57
CA VAL A 18 -6.10 7.66 -14.41
C VAL A 18 -5.76 7.63 -12.92
N LYS A 19 -4.81 6.75 -12.54
CA LYS A 19 -4.22 6.71 -11.21
C LYS A 19 -3.03 7.65 -11.15
N VAL A 20 -2.99 8.47 -10.13
CA VAL A 20 -1.89 9.41 -9.86
C VAL A 20 -1.28 9.13 -8.50
N PRO A 21 0.00 9.45 -8.30
CA PRO A 21 0.63 9.37 -6.99
C PRO A 21 -0.08 10.24 -5.96
N VAL A 22 -0.18 9.75 -4.73
CA VAL A 22 -0.58 10.57 -3.58
C VAL A 22 0.61 11.43 -3.17
N THR A 23 0.44 12.75 -3.17
CA THR A 23 1.47 13.73 -2.76
C THR A 23 0.91 14.66 -1.69
N ASN A 24 1.78 15.43 -1.03
CA ASN A 24 1.34 16.49 -0.11
C ASN A 24 0.48 17.52 -0.84
N GLN A 25 0.90 17.97 -2.03
CA GLN A 25 0.13 18.91 -2.85
C GLN A 25 -1.27 18.38 -3.16
N LEU A 26 -1.38 17.11 -3.58
CA LEU A 26 -2.69 16.50 -3.85
C LEU A 26 -3.57 16.42 -2.60
N LYS A 27 -2.99 16.14 -1.43
CA LYS A 27 -3.74 16.16 -0.15
C LYS A 27 -4.29 17.55 0.17
N GLU A 28 -3.51 18.58 -0.06
CA GLU A 28 -3.93 19.99 0.12
C GLU A 28 -5.01 20.39 -0.87
N ASP A 29 -4.79 20.16 -2.18
CA ASP A 29 -5.72 20.51 -3.26
C ASP A 29 -7.11 19.89 -3.07
N TYR A 30 -7.18 18.69 -2.54
CA TYR A 30 -8.42 17.96 -2.30
C TYR A 30 -8.87 17.96 -0.84
N SER A 31 -8.20 18.74 0.03
CA SER A 31 -8.49 18.82 1.46
C SER A 31 -8.64 17.43 2.12
N LEU A 32 -7.68 16.53 1.84
CA LEU A 32 -7.68 15.16 2.32
C LEU A 32 -7.25 15.10 3.81
N ASN A 33 -8.13 15.52 4.68
CA ASN A 33 -8.00 15.33 6.11
C ASN A 33 -8.33 13.87 6.51
N GLU A 34 -8.15 13.50 7.76
CA GLU A 34 -8.37 12.14 8.24
C GLU A 34 -9.76 11.59 7.88
N LYS A 35 -10.80 12.39 8.04
CA LYS A 35 -12.17 11.99 7.71
C LYS A 35 -12.34 11.71 6.21
N ASN A 36 -11.78 12.56 5.36
CA ASN A 36 -11.90 12.41 3.91
C ASN A 36 -11.02 11.26 3.40
N MET A 37 -9.83 11.04 3.99
CA MET A 37 -8.95 9.92 3.66
C MET A 37 -9.65 8.56 3.83
N LYS A 38 -10.48 8.39 4.86
CA LYS A 38 -11.27 7.16 5.09
C LYS A 38 -12.29 6.85 3.97
N MET A 39 -12.65 7.85 3.16
CA MET A 39 -13.57 7.71 2.03
C MET A 39 -12.86 7.48 0.69
N VAL A 40 -11.54 7.56 0.66
CA VAL A 40 -10.74 7.43 -0.55
C VAL A 40 -10.26 6.00 -0.74
N GLN A 41 -10.40 5.47 -1.95
CA GLN A 41 -9.80 4.21 -2.35
C GLN A 41 -8.38 4.45 -2.84
N PHE A 42 -7.41 3.89 -2.14
CA PHE A 42 -6.00 3.92 -2.53
C PHE A 42 -5.59 2.65 -3.26
N TYR A 43 -4.41 2.71 -3.90
CA TYR A 43 -3.81 1.60 -4.65
C TYR A 43 -2.30 1.60 -4.45
N SER A 44 -1.68 0.40 -4.45
CA SER A 44 -0.22 0.27 -4.51
C SER A 44 0.28 0.52 -5.93
N SER A 45 1.41 1.25 -6.09
CA SER A 45 2.03 1.47 -7.41
C SER A 45 2.74 0.23 -7.92
N GLN A 46 3.32 -0.55 -7.01
CA GLN A 46 4.14 -1.73 -7.32
C GLN A 46 3.78 -2.89 -6.40
N THR A 47 4.28 -4.08 -6.73
CA THR A 47 4.19 -5.25 -5.86
C THR A 47 5.04 -5.02 -4.61
N ILE A 48 4.47 -5.31 -3.44
CA ILE A 48 5.17 -5.28 -2.16
C ILE A 48 5.32 -6.73 -1.69
N ILE A 49 6.56 -7.13 -1.40
CA ILE A 49 6.90 -8.47 -0.93
C ILE A 49 7.48 -8.32 0.48
N LEU A 50 6.83 -8.96 1.44
CA LEU A 50 7.31 -9.08 2.81
C LEU A 50 7.71 -10.51 3.05
N THR A 51 8.92 -10.73 3.57
CA THR A 51 9.47 -12.07 3.84
C THR A 51 9.75 -12.23 5.32
N LYS A 52 9.52 -13.44 5.82
CA LYS A 52 9.89 -13.83 7.17
C LYS A 52 10.58 -15.18 7.09
N SER A 53 11.82 -15.26 7.56
CA SER A 53 12.56 -16.53 7.64
C SER A 53 12.40 -17.11 9.02
N LYS A 54 11.88 -18.32 9.11
CA LYS A 54 11.94 -19.14 10.31
C LYS A 54 13.03 -20.18 10.10
N THR A 55 14.10 -20.07 10.87
CA THR A 55 15.16 -21.09 10.89
C THR A 55 14.94 -21.97 12.12
N SER A 56 14.54 -23.20 11.92
CA SER A 56 14.54 -24.21 12.97
C SER A 56 15.73 -25.14 12.74
N GLY A 57 16.62 -25.21 13.72
CA GLY A 57 17.73 -26.18 13.70
C GLY A 57 17.52 -27.20 14.80
N SER A 58 17.61 -28.47 14.49
CA SER A 58 17.74 -29.52 15.49
C SER A 58 19.16 -30.09 15.43
N GLN A 59 19.79 -30.18 16.59
CA GLN A 59 21.05 -30.91 16.76
C GLN A 59 20.69 -32.28 17.31
N GLY A 60 21.13 -33.31 16.64
CA GLY A 60 20.99 -34.71 17.08
C GLY A 60 22.32 -35.43 16.95
N ALA A 61 22.58 -36.36 17.83
CA ALA A 61 23.70 -37.29 17.66
C ALA A 61 23.19 -38.50 16.86
N ALA A 62 23.90 -38.83 15.78
CA ALA A 62 23.67 -40.08 15.07
C ALA A 62 24.13 -41.28 15.93
N ALA A 63 23.67 -42.50 15.60
CA ALA A 63 23.99 -43.69 16.37
C ALA A 63 25.51 -44.03 16.43
N ASP A 64 26.29 -43.43 15.54
CA ASP A 64 27.77 -43.51 15.49
C ASP A 64 28.49 -42.40 16.26
N GLY A 65 27.76 -41.53 16.96
CA GLY A 65 28.32 -40.44 17.74
C GLY A 65 28.63 -39.18 16.92
N THR A 66 28.35 -39.13 15.61
CA THR A 66 28.53 -37.92 14.81
C THR A 66 27.41 -36.92 15.05
N LEU A 67 27.77 -35.65 15.17
CA LEU A 67 26.83 -34.57 15.36
C LEU A 67 26.15 -34.28 14.02
N VAL A 68 24.86 -34.59 13.90
CA VAL A 68 24.05 -34.24 12.73
C VAL A 68 23.27 -32.99 13.01
N THR A 69 23.56 -31.93 12.27
CA THR A 69 22.82 -30.68 12.30
C THR A 69 21.90 -30.62 11.09
N SER A 70 20.59 -30.73 11.29
CA SER A 70 19.62 -30.44 10.25
C SER A 70 19.11 -29.01 10.41
N LYS A 71 19.22 -28.19 9.35
CA LYS A 71 18.64 -26.84 9.27
C LYS A 71 17.44 -26.90 8.33
N ASN A 72 16.25 -26.76 8.87
CA ASN A 72 15.06 -26.50 8.10
C ASN A 72 14.83 -25.01 8.05
N SER A 73 14.85 -24.39 6.88
CA SER A 73 14.44 -22.99 6.71
C SER A 73 13.09 -22.97 6.04
N GLU A 74 12.11 -22.42 6.73
CA GLU A 74 10.80 -22.12 6.18
C GLU A 74 10.74 -20.61 5.90
N GLN A 75 10.38 -20.24 4.68
CA GLN A 75 10.22 -18.84 4.29
C GLN A 75 8.73 -18.54 4.12
N ASP A 76 8.19 -17.75 5.02
CA ASP A 76 6.85 -17.20 4.90
C ASP A 76 6.89 -15.87 4.10
N ARG A 77 6.01 -15.72 3.12
CA ARG A 77 5.97 -14.57 2.22
C ARG A 77 4.56 -14.02 2.09
N ILE A 78 4.44 -12.71 2.30
CA ILE A 78 3.22 -11.97 1.99
C ILE A 78 3.49 -11.18 0.71
N ILE A 79 2.66 -11.40 -0.32
CA ILE A 79 2.78 -10.71 -1.61
C ILE A 79 1.54 -9.85 -1.80
N ILE A 80 1.73 -8.54 -1.89
CA ILE A 80 0.70 -7.56 -2.22
C ILE A 80 0.96 -7.10 -3.66
N PRO A 81 0.18 -7.57 -4.65
CA PRO A 81 0.40 -7.23 -6.06
C PRO A 81 0.29 -5.72 -6.32
N SER A 82 0.91 -5.26 -7.40
CA SER A 82 0.71 -3.90 -7.89
C SER A 82 -0.78 -3.63 -8.16
N ASN A 83 -1.22 -2.38 -8.01
CA ASN A 83 -2.62 -1.98 -8.15
C ASN A 83 -3.61 -2.62 -7.14
N THR A 84 -3.11 -3.27 -6.10
CA THR A 84 -3.98 -3.76 -5.02
C THR A 84 -4.69 -2.60 -4.34
N LYS A 85 -6.00 -2.75 -4.17
CA LYS A 85 -6.85 -1.79 -3.45
C LYS A 85 -6.51 -1.80 -1.98
N CYS A 86 -6.43 -0.62 -1.39
CA CYS A 86 -6.15 -0.47 0.04
C CYS A 86 -6.88 0.75 0.62
N LEU A 87 -7.01 0.79 1.93
CA LEU A 87 -7.77 1.80 2.64
C LEU A 87 -6.85 2.53 3.64
N PHE A 88 -7.14 3.80 3.84
CA PHE A 88 -6.52 4.57 4.91
C PHE A 88 -7.03 4.05 6.27
N ASP A 89 -6.11 3.79 7.17
CA ASP A 89 -6.39 3.39 8.55
C ASP A 89 -6.28 4.60 9.49
N SER A 90 -5.10 5.15 9.61
CA SER A 90 -4.80 6.27 10.51
C SER A 90 -3.54 7.03 10.08
N TYR A 91 -3.22 8.10 10.77
CA TYR A 91 -1.91 8.74 10.68
C TYR A 91 -0.98 8.19 11.76
N GLY A 92 0.29 8.05 11.42
CA GLY A 92 1.36 7.77 12.38
C GLY A 92 1.84 9.06 13.09
N PRO A 93 2.69 8.91 14.13
CA PRO A 93 3.13 10.02 14.98
C PRO A 93 3.96 11.09 14.24
N ASN A 94 4.63 10.73 13.14
CA ASN A 94 5.44 11.66 12.35
C ASN A 94 4.76 12.04 11.01
N GLY A 95 3.43 11.89 10.91
CA GLY A 95 2.67 12.20 9.72
C GLY A 95 2.68 11.12 8.65
N GLU A 96 3.17 9.92 8.97
CA GLU A 96 3.04 8.76 8.10
C GLU A 96 1.57 8.43 7.88
N VAL A 97 1.27 7.84 6.72
CA VAL A 97 -0.04 7.32 6.37
C VAL A 97 -0.03 5.81 6.57
N LEU A 98 -0.84 5.31 7.49
CA LEU A 98 -1.03 3.88 7.72
C LEU A 98 -2.12 3.38 6.77
N ILE A 99 -1.78 2.36 6.01
CA ILE A 99 -2.63 1.79 4.95
C ILE A 99 -2.88 0.32 5.23
N ARG A 100 -4.14 -0.06 5.15
CA ARG A 100 -4.63 -1.43 5.34
C ARG A 100 -4.90 -2.09 3.99
N PHE A 101 -4.28 -3.24 3.76
CA PHE A 101 -4.46 -4.05 2.55
C PHE A 101 -5.39 -5.24 2.77
N GLU A 102 -5.48 -5.73 4.01
CA GLU A 102 -6.36 -6.83 4.41
C GLU A 102 -6.93 -6.60 5.81
N MET A 103 -7.93 -7.36 6.18
CA MET A 103 -8.54 -7.30 7.51
C MET A 103 -7.61 -7.94 8.55
N GLY A 104 -7.63 -7.42 9.76
CA GLY A 104 -6.84 -7.92 10.88
C GLY A 104 -6.18 -6.82 11.70
N GLN A 105 -5.92 -7.10 12.97
CA GLN A 105 -5.26 -6.16 13.86
C GLN A 105 -3.79 -5.98 13.48
N GLY A 106 -3.32 -4.74 13.41
CA GLY A 106 -1.91 -4.43 13.09
C GLY A 106 -1.50 -4.71 11.64
N LYS A 107 -2.42 -5.16 10.76
CA LYS A 107 -2.14 -5.43 9.35
C LYS A 107 -2.15 -4.16 8.50
N THR A 108 -1.24 -3.26 8.85
CA THR A 108 -1.07 -1.97 8.18
C THR A 108 0.38 -1.79 7.74
N LEU A 109 0.56 -1.12 6.61
CA LEU A 109 1.86 -0.67 6.14
C LEU A 109 1.94 0.84 6.24
N LYS A 110 3.12 1.35 6.59
CA LYS A 110 3.39 2.78 6.71
C LYS A 110 3.91 3.35 5.40
N PHE A 111 3.38 4.50 5.01
CA PHE A 111 3.85 5.26 3.86
C PHE A 111 4.17 6.69 4.29
N ALA A 112 5.31 7.21 3.85
CA ALA A 112 5.73 8.57 4.17
C ALA A 112 6.42 9.24 2.98
N VAL A 113 6.45 10.55 3.00
CA VAL A 113 7.22 11.36 2.06
C VAL A 113 8.70 11.25 2.46
N ARG A 114 9.57 11.00 1.48
CA ARG A 114 11.02 10.98 1.72
C ARG A 114 11.56 12.41 1.68
N PRO A 115 12.38 12.81 2.66
CA PRO A 115 12.90 14.19 2.74
C PRO A 115 13.66 14.66 1.50
N THR A 116 14.28 13.74 0.76
CA THR A 116 15.12 14.03 -0.41
C THR A 116 14.34 14.12 -1.73
N GLN A 117 13.01 13.94 -1.71
CA GLN A 117 12.22 13.90 -2.94
C GLN A 117 11.36 15.14 -3.14
N VAL A 118 11.61 15.84 -4.25
CA VAL A 118 10.89 17.07 -4.66
C VAL A 118 9.38 16.81 -4.88
N GLU A 119 9.01 15.64 -5.39
CA GLU A 119 7.61 15.34 -5.74
C GLU A 119 6.72 14.98 -4.54
N GLY A 120 7.27 14.78 -3.35
CA GLY A 120 6.50 14.53 -2.13
C GLY A 120 5.57 13.31 -2.17
N LYS A 121 5.91 12.25 -2.94
CA LYS A 121 5.15 11.00 -3.00
C LYS A 121 5.25 10.23 -1.68
N TYR A 122 4.17 9.55 -1.30
CA TYR A 122 4.13 8.68 -0.12
C TYR A 122 4.63 7.29 -0.46
N TYR A 123 5.89 7.00 -0.09
CA TYR A 123 6.57 5.71 -0.30
C TYR A 123 6.43 4.78 0.89
N LEU A 124 6.51 3.47 0.64
CA LEU A 124 6.61 2.47 1.70
C LEU A 124 7.79 2.79 2.63
N THR A 125 7.50 2.83 3.92
CA THR A 125 8.47 3.12 4.98
C THR A 125 8.77 1.86 5.77
N ALA A 126 10.05 1.58 5.94
CA ALA A 126 10.57 0.46 6.69
C ALA A 126 11.89 0.87 7.37
N ASN A 127 12.36 0.08 8.31
CA ASN A 127 13.69 0.25 8.89
C ASN A 127 14.73 -0.44 7.99
N TRP A 128 15.36 0.31 7.10
CA TRP A 128 16.31 -0.18 6.10
C TRP A 128 17.75 -0.37 6.61
N LYS A 129 17.95 -0.54 7.90
CA LYS A 129 19.29 -0.68 8.49
C LYS A 129 19.84 -2.10 8.46
N GLN A 130 19.07 -3.06 7.96
CA GLN A 130 19.42 -4.48 7.98
C GLN A 130 19.76 -4.96 6.56
N ASP A 131 20.74 -5.85 6.44
CA ASP A 131 21.09 -6.52 5.18
C ASP A 131 19.97 -7.41 4.64
N LEU A 132 19.00 -7.74 5.49
CA LEU A 132 17.83 -8.57 5.17
C LEU A 132 16.70 -7.83 4.45
N GLY A 133 16.83 -6.51 4.24
CA GLY A 133 15.79 -5.64 3.70
C GLY A 133 15.21 -4.68 4.72
N GLY A 134 14.06 -4.08 4.39
CA GLY A 134 13.39 -3.14 5.28
C GLY A 134 12.52 -3.82 6.33
N GLU A 135 12.89 -3.71 7.60
CA GLU A 135 12.12 -4.28 8.71
C GLU A 135 10.76 -3.58 8.86
N ILE A 136 9.69 -4.37 8.91
CA ILE A 136 8.30 -3.93 9.04
C ILE A 136 7.57 -4.82 10.04
N LEU A 137 6.87 -4.21 10.99
CA LEU A 137 5.90 -4.92 11.82
C LEU A 137 4.58 -5.01 11.03
N TYR A 138 4.11 -6.24 10.76
CA TYR A 138 2.86 -6.50 10.07
C TYR A 138 2.04 -7.54 10.83
N GLY A 139 0.87 -7.14 11.33
CA GLY A 139 0.19 -7.88 12.37
C GLY A 139 1.00 -7.82 13.66
N ASN A 140 1.25 -8.97 14.27
CA ASN A 140 2.07 -9.10 15.47
C ASN A 140 3.45 -9.71 15.17
N GLU A 141 3.87 -9.69 13.90
CA GLU A 141 5.09 -10.36 13.45
C GLU A 141 5.99 -9.42 12.67
N THR A 142 7.28 -9.64 12.76
CA THR A 142 8.29 -8.89 12.02
C THR A 142 8.55 -9.54 10.67
N TYR A 143 8.41 -8.74 9.61
CA TYR A 143 8.72 -9.09 8.24
C TYR A 143 9.80 -8.17 7.68
N PHE A 144 10.41 -8.58 6.58
CA PHE A 144 11.40 -7.79 5.85
C PHE A 144 10.90 -7.52 4.44
N ALA A 145 10.73 -6.24 4.11
CA ALA A 145 10.39 -5.81 2.75
C ALA A 145 11.61 -5.92 1.84
N THR A 146 11.44 -6.42 0.62
CA THR A 146 12.53 -6.41 -0.37
C THR A 146 12.89 -4.98 -0.77
N ALA A 147 14.10 -4.79 -1.31
CA ALA A 147 14.56 -3.45 -1.73
C ALA A 147 13.63 -2.83 -2.77
N GLU A 148 13.13 -3.63 -3.73
CA GLU A 148 12.18 -3.19 -4.75
C GLU A 148 10.87 -2.72 -4.12
N SER A 149 10.39 -3.40 -3.06
CA SER A 149 9.18 -3.00 -2.33
C SER A 149 9.30 -1.60 -1.75
N GLY A 150 10.51 -1.16 -1.40
CA GLY A 150 10.79 0.19 -0.92
C GLY A 150 10.45 1.27 -1.92
N THR A 151 10.40 0.98 -3.22
CA THR A 151 10.03 1.95 -4.26
C THR A 151 8.52 2.06 -4.47
N ALA A 152 7.73 1.23 -3.81
CA ALA A 152 6.27 1.29 -3.87
C ALA A 152 5.74 2.58 -3.21
N TYR A 153 4.80 3.24 -3.88
CA TYR A 153 4.11 4.43 -3.38
C TYR A 153 2.60 4.29 -3.52
N LEU A 154 1.88 5.17 -2.84
CA LEU A 154 0.41 5.21 -2.88
C LEU A 154 -0.07 5.94 -4.12
N MET A 155 -1.15 5.40 -4.72
CA MET A 155 -1.87 6.01 -5.83
C MET A 155 -3.35 6.16 -5.50
N VAL A 156 -4.01 7.08 -6.24
CA VAL A 156 -5.44 7.35 -6.14
C VAL A 156 -6.00 7.67 -7.53
N VAL A 157 -7.31 7.47 -7.72
CA VAL A 157 -8.01 7.82 -8.97
C VAL A 157 -8.58 9.23 -8.85
N LEU A 158 -8.03 10.20 -9.60
CA LEU A 158 -8.45 11.62 -9.57
C LEU A 158 -9.96 11.81 -9.76
N LYS A 159 -10.57 11.12 -10.71
CA LYS A 159 -12.02 11.22 -10.98
C LYS A 159 -12.86 10.89 -9.73
N LYS A 160 -12.37 10.01 -8.86
CA LYS A 160 -13.04 9.66 -7.60
C LYS A 160 -12.84 10.74 -6.54
N LEU A 161 -11.67 11.39 -6.49
CA LEU A 161 -11.41 12.54 -5.62
C LEU A 161 -12.29 13.73 -5.98
N ASN A 162 -12.44 14.06 -7.26
CA ASN A 162 -13.31 15.13 -7.71
C ASN A 162 -14.75 14.97 -7.22
N LYS A 163 -15.28 13.75 -7.19
CA LYS A 163 -16.61 13.47 -6.63
C LYS A 163 -16.66 13.73 -5.11
N THR A 164 -15.56 13.50 -4.40
CA THR A 164 -15.46 13.74 -2.95
C THR A 164 -15.37 15.23 -2.62
N LYS A 165 -14.70 16.02 -3.46
CA LYS A 165 -14.56 17.48 -3.31
C LYS A 165 -15.88 18.24 -3.58
N ARG A 166 -16.78 17.71 -4.42
CA ARG A 166 -18.05 18.32 -4.84
C ARG A 166 -19.23 18.10 -3.88
N LYS A 167 -19.00 17.98 -2.59
CA LYS A 167 -20.09 18.18 -1.64
C LYS A 167 -20.33 19.67 -1.48
N ASP A 168 -21.17 20.22 -2.37
CA ASP A 168 -21.61 21.61 -2.28
C ASP A 168 -22.28 21.83 -0.92
N ARG A 169 -21.70 22.69 -0.12
CA ARG A 169 -22.30 23.18 1.11
C ARG A 169 -23.19 24.34 0.74
N ILE A 170 -24.49 24.11 0.66
CA ILE A 170 -25.46 25.19 0.53
C ILE A 170 -25.52 25.94 1.88
N VAL A 171 -24.96 27.12 1.90
CA VAL A 171 -25.08 28.01 3.05
C VAL A 171 -26.44 28.67 2.99
N LYS A 172 -27.33 28.34 3.93
CA LYS A 172 -28.57 29.09 4.13
C LYS A 172 -28.15 30.43 4.75
N GLY A 173 -28.34 31.53 4.03
CA GLY A 173 -28.03 32.89 4.54
C GLY A 173 -28.63 33.13 5.91
N LEU A 174 -27.99 34.04 6.68
CA LEU A 174 -28.51 34.54 7.94
C LEU A 174 -29.70 35.43 7.65
N LYS A 175 -30.82 35.25 8.37
CA LYS A 175 -31.93 36.18 8.41
C LYS A 175 -31.69 37.18 9.54
N VAL A 176 -31.92 38.45 9.28
CA VAL A 176 -31.98 39.51 10.30
C VAL A 176 -33.32 39.40 11.02
#